data_936fff7262c1f78c59f505e5233d7ed5
#
_entry.id   936fff7262c1f78c59f505e5233d7ed5
#
_cell.length_a   1.000
_cell.length_b   1.000
_cell.length_c   1.000
_cell.angle_alpha   90.00
_cell.angle_beta   90.00
_cell.angle_gamma   90.00
#
_symmetry.space_group_name_H-M   'P 1'
#
loop_
_entity.id
_entity.type
_entity.pdbx_description
1 polymer ?
#
loop_
_entity_poly.entity_id
_entity_poly.type
_entity_poly.pdbx_seq_one_letter_code
_entity_poly.pdbx_strand_id
1 'polypeptide(L)'
;MPSMATTSFLCRATAAVFVRAIAALLVGSAVSCSVGPPYVRPSVDVPAAYREDGLWKRAQPGSIDPHQPWWSWYGDATLEQLMARANAANQTVRQAEARYRQAVAAIDEARGAGRPQVGIGASAGRGNSSVTSRNATTTLSVGLTTSWEPDLFGSVRSAVEANRALAAASGDDLAAERLAIQSALAQSYFQLRWLDAQRALYDRTITAYAKALQLTRARYEQGVALRTDVALAERQLTSTQALAVDLDAQRAALEHAIAILIGQSPAAFALPALPSPERVAAGLPDVPVALPSELLERRPDIAAAERRAAAANAEIGVARAAYFPSLSLTASGAGAAAALHTLIEAPVRLWSLGASLAQTVFDGGLRDARSAEAVAAYDVTVASYRQTVLTGFQQVEDQLATLRVLDGELALQDAAVRSAQLAERLALDQYRAGTATYLTVITAQTQSLANERTAVQLRSRQYGAHVALIAALGGGWPDAITTSAAPALAAPSP
;
A
#
# COMPACT_ATOMS: atom_id res chain seq x y z
N MET A 1 32.92 -43.12 69.66
CA MET A 1 32.22 -41.94 69.03
C MET A 1 32.79 -41.70 67.62
N PRO A 2 32.15 -42.17 66.57
CA PRO A 2 32.53 -41.77 65.23
C PRO A 2 31.44 -40.91 64.62
N SER A 3 31.86 -39.73 64.22
CA SER A 3 31.74 -38.98 62.95
C SER A 3 30.33 -38.63 62.46
N MET A 4 29.83 -37.46 62.91
CA MET A 4 28.73 -36.73 62.28
C MET A 4 29.12 -35.99 61.00
N ALA A 5 30.32 -36.13 60.47
CA ALA A 5 30.84 -35.35 59.34
C ALA A 5 30.54 -36.00 57.98
N THR A 6 30.23 -37.27 57.88
CA THR A 6 30.02 -37.99 56.60
C THR A 6 28.60 -37.92 56.06
N THR A 7 27.58 -37.68 56.86
CA THR A 7 26.20 -37.57 56.42
C THR A 7 25.85 -36.21 55.75
N SER A 8 26.57 -35.13 56.07
CA SER A 8 26.34 -33.83 55.42
C SER A 8 26.89 -33.69 54.02
N PHE A 9 27.93 -34.50 53.68
CA PHE A 9 28.55 -34.47 52.34
C PHE A 9 27.73 -35.25 51.32
N LEU A 10 27.12 -36.36 51.71
CA LEU A 10 26.25 -37.18 50.81
C LEU A 10 24.94 -36.46 50.51
N CYS A 11 24.35 -35.70 51.43
CA CYS A 11 23.11 -34.94 51.19
C CYS A 11 23.34 -33.73 50.28
N ARG A 12 24.51 -33.11 50.29
CA ARG A 12 24.90 -32.03 49.36
C ARG A 12 25.19 -32.52 47.94
N ALA A 13 25.80 -33.70 47.81
CA ALA A 13 26.10 -34.31 46.52
C ALA A 13 24.84 -34.81 45.80
N THR A 14 23.87 -35.40 46.51
CA THR A 14 22.58 -35.82 45.97
C THR A 14 21.71 -34.66 45.54
N ALA A 15 21.66 -33.55 46.30
CA ALA A 15 20.94 -32.35 45.96
C ALA A 15 21.51 -31.67 44.71
N ALA A 16 22.84 -31.65 44.55
CA ALA A 16 23.49 -31.08 43.36
C ALA A 16 23.26 -31.93 42.10
N VAL A 17 23.22 -33.26 42.20
CA VAL A 17 22.90 -34.18 41.10
C VAL A 17 21.42 -34.05 40.68
N PHE A 18 20.52 -33.93 41.65
CA PHE A 18 19.07 -33.74 41.38
C PHE A 18 18.78 -32.38 40.71
N VAL A 19 19.44 -31.31 41.16
CA VAL A 19 19.33 -29.99 40.54
C VAL A 19 19.91 -29.99 39.09
N ARG A 20 21.02 -30.69 38.85
CA ARG A 20 21.61 -30.83 37.52
C ARG A 20 20.75 -31.72 36.60
N ALA A 21 20.15 -32.80 37.12
CA ALA A 21 19.25 -33.65 36.37
C ALA A 21 17.94 -32.92 35.99
N ILE A 22 17.38 -32.14 36.90
CA ILE A 22 16.18 -31.29 36.62
C ILE A 22 16.56 -30.19 35.61
N ALA A 23 17.71 -29.55 35.75
CA ALA A 23 18.19 -28.56 34.79
C ALA A 23 18.43 -29.17 33.39
N ALA A 24 18.99 -30.37 33.31
CA ALA A 24 19.21 -31.09 32.06
C ALA A 24 17.89 -31.56 31.42
N LEU A 25 16.88 -31.96 32.21
CA LEU A 25 15.53 -32.32 31.74
C LEU A 25 14.80 -31.08 31.24
N LEU A 26 14.92 -29.94 31.91
CA LEU A 26 14.32 -28.67 31.50
C LEU A 26 14.98 -28.11 30.23
N VAL A 27 16.27 -28.30 30.05
CA VAL A 27 17.00 -27.91 28.84
C VAL A 27 16.68 -28.87 27.66
N GLY A 28 16.53 -30.17 27.93
CA GLY A 28 16.18 -31.17 26.92
C GLY A 28 14.74 -31.09 26.39
N SER A 29 13.80 -30.61 27.22
CA SER A 29 12.39 -30.42 26.82
C SER A 29 12.11 -29.04 26.18
N ALA A 30 13.08 -28.13 26.16
CA ALA A 30 12.97 -26.84 25.51
C ALA A 30 13.04 -26.86 23.96
N VAL A 31 13.24 -28.05 23.36
CA VAL A 31 13.23 -28.22 21.91
C VAL A 31 11.79 -28.39 21.45
N SER A 32 11.19 -27.27 21.00
CA SER A 32 10.10 -27.20 20.00
C SER A 32 8.71 -27.72 20.38
N CYS A 33 8.09 -27.23 21.45
CA CYS A 33 6.63 -27.31 21.58
C CYS A 33 6.02 -25.92 21.22
N SER A 34 5.82 -25.64 19.92
CA SER A 34 4.90 -24.60 19.48
C SER A 34 3.47 -25.17 19.55
N VAL A 35 2.60 -24.56 20.35
CA VAL A 35 1.21 -25.03 20.57
C VAL A 35 0.27 -24.49 19.47
N GLY A 36 0.73 -23.58 18.62
CA GLY A 36 -0.03 -22.99 17.52
C GLY A 36 -0.22 -23.96 16.35
N PRO A 37 -1.31 -23.82 15.57
CA PRO A 37 -1.49 -24.57 14.34
C PRO A 37 -0.44 -24.12 13.30
N PRO A 38 0.11 -25.04 12.49
CA PRO A 38 0.97 -24.65 11.38
C PRO A 38 0.18 -23.81 10.38
N TYR A 39 0.78 -22.74 9.87
CA TYR A 39 0.15 -21.96 8.83
C TYR A 39 0.10 -22.73 7.51
N VAL A 40 -1.07 -22.75 6.90
CA VAL A 40 -1.29 -23.27 5.55
C VAL A 40 -1.98 -22.16 4.75
N ARG A 41 -1.40 -21.80 3.60
CA ARG A 41 -1.98 -20.78 2.73
C ARG A 41 -3.41 -21.14 2.36
N PRO A 42 -4.40 -20.26 2.59
CA PRO A 42 -5.78 -20.53 2.23
C PRO A 42 -5.95 -20.74 0.72
N SER A 43 -6.71 -21.76 0.33
CA SER A 43 -7.03 -22.03 -1.07
C SER A 43 -8.00 -20.97 -1.61
N VAL A 44 -7.80 -20.62 -2.89
CA VAL A 44 -8.70 -19.77 -3.69
C VAL A 44 -8.93 -20.46 -5.03
N ASP A 45 -10.15 -20.42 -5.53
CA ASP A 45 -10.44 -20.87 -6.89
C ASP A 45 -9.85 -19.90 -7.89
N VAL A 46 -8.93 -20.39 -8.73
CA VAL A 46 -8.25 -19.61 -9.75
C VAL A 46 -8.74 -20.08 -11.12
N PRO A 47 -9.35 -19.22 -11.95
CA PRO A 47 -9.76 -19.59 -13.29
C PRO A 47 -8.53 -19.91 -14.16
N ALA A 48 -8.68 -20.81 -15.10
CA ALA A 48 -7.59 -21.21 -16.00
C ALA A 48 -7.20 -20.11 -17.01
N ALA A 49 -8.12 -19.20 -17.33
CA ALA A 49 -7.94 -18.07 -18.23
C ALA A 49 -8.93 -16.95 -17.88
N TYR A 50 -8.62 -15.72 -18.27
CA TYR A 50 -9.59 -14.62 -18.23
C TYR A 50 -10.66 -14.82 -19.30
N ARG A 51 -11.90 -14.45 -18.99
CA ARG A 51 -13.02 -14.55 -19.94
C ARG A 51 -12.85 -13.61 -21.13
N GLU A 52 -12.30 -12.44 -20.90
CA GLU A 52 -12.13 -11.38 -21.88
C GLU A 52 -10.79 -11.45 -22.65
N ASP A 53 -10.03 -12.55 -22.51
CA ASP A 53 -8.72 -12.78 -23.13
C ASP A 53 -8.75 -13.02 -24.67
N GLY A 54 -9.92 -13.00 -25.32
CA GLY A 54 -10.12 -13.45 -26.71
C GLY A 54 -9.47 -12.62 -27.82
N LEU A 55 -8.88 -11.44 -27.56
CA LEU A 55 -8.26 -10.55 -28.56
C LEU A 55 -6.80 -10.20 -28.28
N TRP A 56 -6.26 -10.60 -27.14
CA TRP A 56 -4.90 -10.24 -26.73
C TRP A 56 -3.91 -11.30 -27.20
N LYS A 57 -2.91 -10.87 -27.94
CA LYS A 57 -1.76 -11.75 -28.28
C LYS A 57 -1.13 -12.19 -26.95
N ARG A 58 -1.01 -13.51 -26.75
CA ARG A 58 -0.11 -14.04 -25.72
C ARG A 58 1.24 -13.37 -25.89
N ALA A 59 1.72 -12.71 -24.85
CA ALA A 59 3.04 -12.10 -24.86
C ALA A 59 4.06 -13.15 -25.30
N GLN A 60 4.84 -12.82 -26.32
CA GLN A 60 6.00 -13.65 -26.63
C GLN A 60 7.04 -13.38 -25.53
N PRO A 61 7.55 -14.43 -24.85
CA PRO A 61 8.61 -14.26 -23.87
C PRO A 61 9.78 -13.52 -24.54
N GLY A 62 10.15 -12.34 -24.01
CA GLY A 62 11.29 -11.54 -24.48
C GLY A 62 10.97 -10.20 -25.16
N SER A 63 9.67 -9.85 -25.34
CA SER A 63 9.33 -8.55 -25.96
C SER A 63 9.35 -7.36 -24.98
N ILE A 64 9.29 -7.60 -23.69
CA ILE A 64 9.35 -6.57 -22.63
C ILE A 64 10.33 -7.06 -21.57
N ASP A 65 11.32 -6.22 -21.26
CA ASP A 65 12.24 -6.48 -20.17
C ASP A 65 11.48 -6.32 -18.82
N PRO A 66 11.27 -7.38 -18.03
CA PRO A 66 10.56 -7.31 -16.75
C PRO A 66 11.27 -6.41 -15.72
N HIS A 67 12.55 -6.10 -15.95
CA HIS A 67 13.32 -5.20 -15.08
C HIS A 67 13.12 -3.71 -15.42
N GLN A 68 12.45 -3.39 -16.52
CA GLN A 68 12.15 -2.00 -16.86
C GLN A 68 10.87 -1.52 -16.17
N PRO A 69 10.85 -0.28 -15.66
CA PRO A 69 9.65 0.32 -15.12
C PRO A 69 8.54 0.37 -16.18
N TRP A 70 7.34 -0.08 -15.89
CA TRP A 70 6.23 -0.18 -16.84
C TRP A 70 5.89 1.14 -17.55
N TRP A 71 6.12 2.28 -16.92
CA TRP A 71 5.88 3.59 -17.53
C TRP A 71 6.87 3.95 -18.64
N SER A 72 8.04 3.29 -18.70
CA SER A 72 9.00 3.46 -19.78
C SER A 72 8.50 2.92 -21.13
N TRP A 73 7.52 2.02 -21.11
CA TRP A 73 6.91 1.48 -22.33
C TRP A 73 6.20 2.54 -23.18
N TYR A 74 5.80 3.66 -22.56
CA TYR A 74 5.19 4.79 -23.27
C TYR A 74 6.22 5.70 -23.97
N GLY A 75 7.50 5.54 -23.71
CA GLY A 75 8.59 6.33 -24.33
C GLY A 75 8.51 7.83 -24.07
N ASP A 76 7.91 8.25 -22.95
CA ASP A 76 7.67 9.65 -22.61
C ASP A 76 8.64 10.10 -21.49
N ALA A 77 9.67 10.86 -21.88
CA ALA A 77 10.69 11.36 -20.95
C ALA A 77 10.13 12.28 -19.86
N THR A 78 9.01 12.98 -20.11
CA THR A 78 8.35 13.81 -19.09
C THR A 78 7.68 12.95 -18.03
N LEU A 79 6.99 11.90 -18.46
CA LEU A 79 6.40 10.93 -17.55
C LEU A 79 7.46 10.24 -16.70
N GLU A 80 8.59 9.83 -17.29
CA GLU A 80 9.71 9.22 -16.57
C GLU A 80 10.28 10.14 -15.47
N GLN A 81 10.48 11.42 -15.78
CA GLN A 81 10.94 12.42 -14.80
C GLN A 81 9.93 12.62 -13.66
N LEU A 82 8.63 12.68 -13.97
CA LEU A 82 7.58 12.80 -12.97
C LEU A 82 7.51 11.57 -12.07
N MET A 83 7.64 10.36 -12.65
CA MET A 83 7.68 9.10 -11.89
C MET A 83 8.87 9.02 -10.94
N ALA A 84 10.06 9.43 -11.41
CA ALA A 84 11.24 9.48 -10.56
C ALA A 84 11.05 10.43 -9.37
N ARG A 85 10.44 11.60 -9.60
CA ARG A 85 10.11 12.57 -8.53
C ARG A 85 9.06 12.04 -7.56
N ALA A 86 8.00 11.39 -8.06
CA ALA A 86 6.97 10.79 -7.23
C ALA A 86 7.56 9.71 -6.31
N ASN A 87 8.37 8.80 -6.84
CA ASN A 87 9.02 7.75 -6.06
C ASN A 87 9.94 8.31 -4.97
N ALA A 88 10.59 9.46 -5.20
CA ALA A 88 11.52 10.06 -4.25
C ALA A 88 10.85 10.96 -3.19
N ALA A 89 9.77 11.67 -3.55
CA ALA A 89 9.26 12.78 -2.76
C ALA A 89 7.79 12.66 -2.32
N ASN A 90 7.04 11.68 -2.82
CA ASN A 90 5.63 11.52 -2.45
C ASN A 90 5.46 11.25 -0.95
N GLN A 91 4.59 12.02 -0.29
CA GLN A 91 4.42 11.93 1.17
C GLN A 91 3.65 10.68 1.61
N THR A 92 2.75 10.16 0.78
CA THR A 92 2.00 8.92 1.07
C THR A 92 2.95 7.71 1.03
N VAL A 93 3.86 7.67 0.06
CA VAL A 93 4.92 6.64 0.00
C VAL A 93 5.83 6.72 1.23
N ARG A 94 6.26 7.94 1.62
CA ARG A 94 7.07 8.12 2.85
C ARG A 94 6.32 7.69 4.11
N GLN A 95 5.01 7.92 4.17
CA GLN A 95 4.17 7.44 5.28
C GLN A 95 4.15 5.90 5.32
N ALA A 96 3.99 5.24 4.18
CA ALA A 96 4.03 3.78 4.08
C ALA A 96 5.41 3.22 4.47
N GLU A 97 6.51 3.87 4.06
CA GLU A 97 7.87 3.52 4.50
C GLU A 97 8.07 3.66 6.02
N ALA A 98 7.46 4.68 6.63
CA ALA A 98 7.52 4.85 8.07
C ALA A 98 6.71 3.76 8.80
N ARG A 99 5.54 3.37 8.27
CA ARG A 99 4.72 2.26 8.79
C ARG A 99 5.49 0.93 8.71
N TYR A 100 6.17 0.68 7.59
CA TYR A 100 7.02 -0.51 7.46
C TYR A 100 8.12 -0.54 8.52
N ARG A 101 8.84 0.57 8.74
CA ARG A 101 9.85 0.65 9.81
C ARG A 101 9.26 0.46 11.21
N GLN A 102 8.05 0.96 11.44
CA GLN A 102 7.32 0.74 12.69
C GLN A 102 7.00 -0.75 12.89
N ALA A 103 6.51 -1.43 11.86
CA ALA A 103 6.22 -2.86 11.92
C ALA A 103 7.48 -3.71 12.14
N VAL A 104 8.61 -3.32 11.54
CA VAL A 104 9.91 -3.97 11.80
C VAL A 104 10.34 -3.79 13.25
N ALA A 105 10.17 -2.59 13.83
CA ALA A 105 10.50 -2.34 15.25
C ALA A 105 9.61 -3.16 16.21
N ALA A 106 8.35 -3.42 15.86
CA ALA A 106 7.45 -4.28 16.63
C ALA A 106 7.94 -5.73 16.75
N ILE A 107 8.72 -6.22 15.77
CA ILE A 107 9.37 -7.53 15.88
C ILE A 107 10.37 -7.55 17.04
N ASP A 108 11.16 -6.50 17.17
CA ASP A 108 12.17 -6.42 18.24
C ASP A 108 11.53 -6.18 19.61
N GLU A 109 10.40 -5.46 19.66
CA GLU A 109 9.57 -5.35 20.86
C GLU A 109 9.05 -6.72 21.30
N ALA A 110 8.47 -7.50 20.40
CA ALA A 110 8.00 -8.87 20.69
C ALA A 110 9.15 -9.79 21.14
N ARG A 111 10.32 -9.68 20.51
CA ARG A 111 11.53 -10.41 20.93
C ARG A 111 12.01 -9.98 22.32
N GLY A 112 11.86 -8.70 22.65
CA GLY A 112 12.21 -8.12 23.94
C GLY A 112 11.44 -8.75 25.09
N ALA A 113 10.17 -9.10 24.88
CA ALA A 113 9.34 -9.77 25.88
C ALA A 113 9.89 -11.13 26.33
N GLY A 114 10.63 -11.84 25.46
CA GLY A 114 11.30 -13.11 25.81
C GLY A 114 12.66 -12.97 26.48
N ARG A 115 13.13 -11.75 26.75
CA ARG A 115 14.46 -11.50 27.34
C ARG A 115 14.34 -11.08 28.80
N PRO A 116 15.38 -11.35 29.64
CA PRO A 116 15.43 -10.82 31.00
C PRO A 116 15.32 -9.29 31.03
N GLN A 117 14.47 -8.77 31.90
CA GLN A 117 14.32 -7.35 32.16
C GLN A 117 15.04 -7.00 33.43
N VAL A 118 15.88 -5.97 33.42
CA VAL A 118 16.61 -5.48 34.57
C VAL A 118 16.19 -4.06 34.88
N GLY A 119 15.70 -3.85 36.08
CA GLY A 119 15.29 -2.54 36.59
C GLY A 119 16.11 -2.11 37.78
N ILE A 120 16.34 -0.82 37.91
CA ILE A 120 16.84 -0.20 39.16
C ILE A 120 15.69 0.56 39.81
N GLY A 121 15.56 0.38 41.12
CA GLY A 121 14.55 1.08 41.91
C GLY A 121 15.14 1.66 43.18
N ALA A 122 14.66 2.84 43.58
CA ALA A 122 14.90 3.42 44.89
C ALA A 122 13.57 3.65 45.58
N SER A 123 13.48 3.31 46.85
CA SER A 123 12.29 3.56 47.63
C SER A 123 12.61 4.14 49.00
N ALA A 124 11.71 4.99 49.47
CA ALA A 124 11.72 5.54 50.82
C ALA A 124 10.35 5.29 51.44
N GLY A 125 10.31 4.63 52.54
CA GLY A 125 9.08 4.36 53.27
C GLY A 125 9.23 4.56 54.76
N ARG A 126 8.15 4.98 55.42
CA ARG A 126 8.08 5.00 56.89
C ARG A 126 6.80 4.31 57.29
N GLY A 127 6.92 3.26 58.03
CA GLY A 127 5.77 2.48 58.42
C GLY A 127 6.04 1.63 59.66
N ASN A 128 4.99 1.09 60.21
CA ASN A 128 5.06 0.11 61.27
C ASN A 128 4.83 -1.27 60.63
N SER A 129 5.83 -2.11 60.59
CA SER A 129 5.82 -3.40 59.89
C SER A 129 5.41 -4.59 60.78
N SER A 130 5.16 -4.34 62.06
CA SER A 130 4.85 -5.40 63.00
C SER A 130 3.63 -5.04 63.86
N VAL A 131 2.71 -6.00 64.01
CA VAL A 131 1.50 -5.87 64.88
C VAL A 131 1.93 -5.65 66.35
N THR A 132 3.15 -6.03 66.71
CA THR A 132 3.66 -5.95 68.09
C THR A 132 4.55 -4.74 68.34
N SER A 133 5.02 -4.02 67.33
CA SER A 133 5.86 -2.84 67.46
C SER A 133 5.07 -1.54 67.17
N ARG A 134 5.02 -0.66 68.18
CA ARG A 134 4.39 0.67 68.05
C ARG A 134 5.28 1.72 67.41
N ASN A 135 6.54 1.39 67.12
CA ASN A 135 7.51 2.35 66.58
C ASN A 135 7.54 2.26 65.05
N ALA A 136 7.27 3.37 64.38
CA ALA A 136 7.45 3.49 62.94
C ALA A 136 8.96 3.50 62.59
N THR A 137 9.35 2.62 61.68
CA THR A 137 10.70 2.55 61.12
C THR A 137 10.77 3.23 59.76
N THR A 138 11.82 3.97 59.49
CA THR A 138 12.12 4.50 58.15
C THR A 138 12.98 3.48 57.45
N THR A 139 12.63 3.16 56.20
CA THR A 139 13.43 2.28 55.34
C THR A 139 13.73 3.02 54.04
N LEU A 140 14.98 3.20 53.72
CA LEU A 140 15.48 3.65 52.43
C LEU A 140 16.08 2.44 51.74
N SER A 141 15.75 2.20 50.49
CA SER A 141 16.37 1.11 49.74
C SER A 141 16.69 1.52 48.31
N VAL A 142 17.81 1.01 47.81
CA VAL A 142 18.21 1.07 46.41
C VAL A 142 18.57 -0.33 45.97
N GLY A 143 18.04 -0.77 44.84
CA GLY A 143 18.29 -2.14 44.38
C GLY A 143 18.05 -2.36 42.91
N LEU A 144 18.55 -3.49 42.44
CA LEU A 144 18.32 -4.05 41.13
C LEU A 144 17.30 -5.17 41.24
N THR A 145 16.38 -5.21 40.30
CA THR A 145 15.41 -6.31 40.13
C THR A 145 15.53 -6.84 38.73
N THR A 146 15.50 -8.16 38.59
CA THR A 146 15.47 -8.84 37.30
C THR A 146 14.26 -9.74 37.27
N SER A 147 13.52 -9.70 36.19
CA SER A 147 12.42 -10.64 35.89
C SER A 147 12.61 -11.21 34.51
N TRP A 148 12.30 -12.50 34.34
CA TRP A 148 12.36 -13.20 33.07
C TRP A 148 11.33 -14.31 33.03
N GLU A 149 10.56 -14.36 31.94
CA GLU A 149 9.62 -15.43 31.64
C GLU A 149 10.14 -16.22 30.42
N PRO A 150 10.81 -17.38 30.62
CA PRO A 150 11.23 -18.24 29.53
C PRO A 150 10.04 -18.72 28.70
N ASP A 151 10.11 -18.60 27.38
CA ASP A 151 9.05 -19.01 26.45
C ASP A 151 9.02 -20.54 26.27
N LEU A 152 8.46 -21.26 27.25
CA LEU A 152 8.41 -22.72 27.25
C LEU A 152 7.37 -23.24 26.22
N PHE A 153 6.24 -22.57 26.07
CA PHE A 153 5.10 -23.03 25.28
C PHE A 153 4.90 -22.23 23.99
N GLY A 154 5.82 -21.35 23.65
CA GLY A 154 5.85 -20.67 22.36
C GLY A 154 4.97 -19.43 22.24
N SER A 155 4.51 -18.85 23.34
CA SER A 155 3.73 -17.60 23.31
C SER A 155 4.53 -16.46 22.68
N VAL A 156 5.77 -16.23 23.14
CA VAL A 156 6.65 -15.18 22.57
C VAL A 156 7.07 -15.52 21.15
N ARG A 157 7.40 -16.77 20.85
CA ARG A 157 7.74 -17.21 19.49
C ARG A 157 6.58 -16.98 18.53
N SER A 158 5.34 -17.32 18.92
CA SER A 158 4.15 -17.07 18.11
C SER A 158 3.89 -15.57 17.93
N ALA A 159 4.07 -14.75 18.97
CA ALA A 159 3.97 -13.29 18.86
C ALA A 159 5.05 -12.70 17.91
N VAL A 160 6.29 -13.20 17.97
CA VAL A 160 7.35 -12.80 17.03
C VAL A 160 7.03 -13.21 15.59
N GLU A 161 6.45 -14.41 15.39
CA GLU A 161 6.01 -14.88 14.07
C GLU A 161 4.87 -14.02 13.53
N ALA A 162 3.87 -13.69 14.35
CA ALA A 162 2.79 -12.76 13.99
C ALA A 162 3.34 -11.40 13.56
N ASN A 163 4.23 -10.80 14.36
CA ASN A 163 4.83 -9.51 14.03
C ASN A 163 5.74 -9.56 12.78
N ARG A 164 6.43 -10.67 12.52
CA ARG A 164 7.18 -10.85 11.27
C ARG A 164 6.26 -10.89 10.07
N ALA A 165 5.12 -11.60 10.16
CA ALA A 165 4.13 -11.65 9.09
C ALA A 165 3.49 -10.27 8.87
N LEU A 166 3.18 -9.52 9.94
CA LEU A 166 2.68 -8.14 9.84
C LEU A 166 3.71 -7.18 9.23
N ALA A 167 4.99 -7.32 9.55
CA ALA A 167 6.04 -6.51 8.95
C ALA A 167 6.20 -6.83 7.45
N ALA A 168 6.10 -8.11 7.06
CA ALA A 168 6.08 -8.50 5.65
C ALA A 168 4.85 -7.91 4.94
N ALA A 169 3.64 -8.01 5.54
CA ALA A 169 2.43 -7.38 5.02
C ALA A 169 2.59 -5.87 4.83
N SER A 170 3.22 -5.17 5.78
CA SER A 170 3.48 -3.72 5.66
C SER A 170 4.50 -3.39 4.57
N GLY A 171 5.43 -4.29 4.27
CA GLY A 171 6.33 -4.18 3.12
C GLY A 171 5.58 -4.31 1.78
N ASP A 172 4.67 -5.27 1.71
CA ASP A 172 3.80 -5.47 0.54
C ASP A 172 2.81 -4.31 0.38
N ASP A 173 2.26 -3.75 1.48
CA ASP A 173 1.45 -2.53 1.45
C ASP A 173 2.22 -1.33 0.89
N LEU A 174 3.49 -1.16 1.26
CA LEU A 174 4.35 -0.11 0.70
C LEU A 174 4.51 -0.28 -0.82
N ALA A 175 4.66 -1.51 -1.29
CA ALA A 175 4.74 -1.79 -2.71
C ALA A 175 3.41 -1.49 -3.43
N ALA A 176 2.27 -1.86 -2.83
CA ALA A 176 0.93 -1.55 -3.35
C ALA A 176 0.70 -0.04 -3.42
N GLU A 177 1.08 0.70 -2.39
CA GLU A 177 0.95 2.16 -2.35
C GLU A 177 1.80 2.84 -3.43
N ARG A 178 3.05 2.39 -3.64
CA ARG A 178 3.90 2.88 -4.73
C ARG A 178 3.24 2.67 -6.09
N LEU A 179 2.71 1.48 -6.34
CA LEU A 179 2.00 1.17 -7.59
C LEU A 179 0.76 2.05 -7.76
N ALA A 180 -0.01 2.26 -6.71
CA ALA A 180 -1.20 3.13 -6.73
C ALA A 180 -0.84 4.59 -7.07
N ILE A 181 0.21 5.14 -6.45
CA ILE A 181 0.70 6.50 -6.74
C ILE A 181 1.22 6.61 -8.17
N GLN A 182 1.98 5.63 -8.65
CA GLN A 182 2.47 5.59 -10.04
C GLN A 182 1.32 5.54 -11.03
N SER A 183 0.32 4.70 -10.78
CA SER A 183 -0.88 4.59 -11.62
C SER A 183 -1.69 5.90 -11.63
N ALA A 184 -1.93 6.50 -10.47
CA ALA A 184 -2.63 7.78 -10.36
C ALA A 184 -1.89 8.91 -11.09
N LEU A 185 -0.55 8.93 -10.99
CA LEU A 185 0.28 9.91 -11.69
C LEU A 185 0.20 9.74 -13.21
N ALA A 186 0.32 8.51 -13.71
CA ALA A 186 0.22 8.24 -15.15
C ALA A 186 -1.17 8.61 -15.69
N GLN A 187 -2.24 8.25 -14.98
CA GLN A 187 -3.60 8.61 -15.36
C GLN A 187 -3.80 10.13 -15.41
N SER A 188 -3.39 10.85 -14.37
CA SER A 188 -3.48 12.31 -14.31
C SER A 188 -2.65 12.96 -15.42
N TYR A 189 -1.45 12.43 -15.70
CA TYR A 189 -0.58 12.91 -16.76
C TYR A 189 -1.20 12.72 -18.15
N PHE A 190 -1.66 11.53 -18.49
CA PHE A 190 -2.29 11.28 -19.80
C PHE A 190 -3.59 12.06 -19.94
N GLN A 191 -4.40 12.16 -18.90
CA GLN A 191 -5.62 12.97 -18.92
C GLN A 191 -5.30 14.45 -19.20
N LEU A 192 -4.25 14.99 -18.58
CA LEU A 192 -3.79 16.35 -18.85
C LEU A 192 -3.33 16.52 -20.31
N ARG A 193 -2.59 15.56 -20.86
CA ARG A 193 -2.15 15.58 -22.26
C ARG A 193 -3.32 15.53 -23.24
N TRP A 194 -4.37 14.79 -22.92
CA TRP A 194 -5.59 14.77 -23.71
C TRP A 194 -6.39 16.06 -23.59
N LEU A 195 -6.37 16.75 -22.45
CA LEU A 195 -6.91 18.12 -22.36
C LEU A 195 -6.11 19.11 -23.21
N ASP A 196 -4.77 18.99 -23.28
CA ASP A 196 -3.95 19.78 -24.19
C ASP A 196 -4.37 19.55 -25.66
N ALA A 197 -4.63 18.29 -26.04
CA ALA A 197 -5.12 17.94 -27.39
C ALA A 197 -6.51 18.51 -27.66
N GLN A 198 -7.43 18.45 -26.69
CA GLN A 198 -8.77 19.03 -26.79
C GLN A 198 -8.71 20.56 -26.89
N ARG A 199 -7.81 21.21 -26.17
CA ARG A 199 -7.57 22.65 -26.28
C ARG A 199 -7.09 23.04 -27.66
N ALA A 200 -6.12 22.32 -28.22
CA ALA A 200 -5.65 22.52 -29.58
C ALA A 200 -6.76 22.34 -30.64
N LEU A 201 -7.68 21.38 -30.41
CA LEU A 201 -8.88 21.21 -31.26
C LEU A 201 -9.74 22.47 -31.19
N TYR A 202 -10.08 22.98 -30.00
CA TYR A 202 -10.89 24.19 -29.86
C TYR A 202 -10.22 25.42 -30.49
N ASP A 203 -8.92 25.63 -30.30
CA ASP A 203 -8.19 26.77 -30.85
C ASP A 203 -8.22 26.78 -32.41
N ARG A 204 -8.07 25.59 -33.04
CA ARG A 204 -8.25 25.45 -34.50
C ARG A 204 -9.69 25.75 -34.92
N THR A 205 -10.66 25.25 -34.17
CA THR A 205 -12.08 25.44 -34.46
C THR A 205 -12.49 26.91 -34.28
N ILE A 206 -12.05 27.58 -33.22
CA ILE A 206 -12.24 29.02 -32.99
C ILE A 206 -11.70 29.84 -34.17
N THR A 207 -10.51 29.49 -34.66
CA THR A 207 -9.92 30.15 -35.82
C THR A 207 -10.75 29.96 -37.08
N ALA A 208 -11.30 28.74 -37.30
CA ALA A 208 -12.17 28.45 -38.43
C ALA A 208 -13.52 29.21 -38.31
N TYR A 209 -14.13 29.22 -37.13
CA TYR A 209 -15.39 29.92 -36.89
C TYR A 209 -15.25 31.45 -36.99
N ALA A 210 -14.12 32.02 -36.53
CA ALA A 210 -13.84 33.45 -36.72
C ALA A 210 -13.79 33.81 -38.22
N LYS A 211 -13.14 32.99 -39.06
CA LYS A 211 -13.14 33.19 -40.51
C LYS A 211 -14.52 33.06 -41.13
N ALA A 212 -15.31 32.08 -40.67
CA ALA A 212 -16.70 31.93 -41.13
C ALA A 212 -17.57 33.12 -40.76
N LEU A 213 -17.43 33.67 -39.53
CA LEU A 213 -18.11 34.87 -39.11
C LEU A 213 -17.76 36.08 -39.97
N GLN A 214 -16.47 36.28 -40.28
CA GLN A 214 -16.02 37.36 -41.17
C GLN A 214 -16.67 37.28 -42.56
N LEU A 215 -16.69 36.06 -43.13
CA LEU A 215 -17.37 35.82 -44.42
C LEU A 215 -18.89 36.13 -44.34
N THR A 216 -19.56 35.68 -43.25
CA THR A 216 -21.00 35.88 -43.09
C THR A 216 -21.32 37.35 -42.90
N ARG A 217 -20.49 38.13 -42.16
CA ARG A 217 -20.62 39.58 -42.00
C ARG A 217 -20.45 40.33 -43.33
N ALA A 218 -19.45 40.00 -44.12
CA ALA A 218 -19.23 40.63 -45.44
C ALA A 218 -20.43 40.34 -46.40
N ARG A 219 -21.00 39.14 -46.35
CA ARG A 219 -22.20 38.81 -47.17
C ARG A 219 -23.44 39.53 -46.67
N TYR A 220 -23.58 39.77 -45.35
CA TYR A 220 -24.67 40.60 -44.78
C TYR A 220 -24.53 42.06 -45.21
N GLU A 221 -23.35 42.63 -45.20
CA GLU A 221 -23.09 43.99 -45.66
C GLU A 221 -23.41 44.18 -47.13
N GLN A 222 -23.26 43.11 -47.95
CA GLN A 222 -23.60 43.07 -49.33
C GLN A 222 -25.11 42.75 -49.61
N GLY A 223 -25.91 42.58 -48.54
CA GLY A 223 -27.34 42.24 -48.63
C GLY A 223 -27.65 40.78 -49.05
N VAL A 224 -26.66 39.90 -49.06
CA VAL A 224 -26.78 38.48 -49.50
C VAL A 224 -27.10 37.54 -48.35
N ALA A 225 -26.67 37.84 -47.11
CA ALA A 225 -26.95 37.03 -45.91
C ALA A 225 -27.89 37.77 -44.94
N LEU A 226 -28.59 36.97 -44.11
CA LEU A 226 -29.52 37.54 -43.10
C LEU A 226 -28.78 37.92 -41.82
N ARG A 227 -29.32 38.88 -41.06
CA ARG A 227 -28.82 39.22 -39.73
C ARG A 227 -28.82 38.02 -38.77
N THR A 228 -29.76 37.11 -38.93
CA THR A 228 -29.81 35.85 -38.16
C THR A 228 -28.60 34.97 -38.39
N ASP A 229 -28.05 34.93 -39.62
CA ASP A 229 -26.86 34.15 -39.95
C ASP A 229 -25.65 34.69 -39.22
N VAL A 230 -25.51 36.04 -39.12
CA VAL A 230 -24.44 36.67 -38.36
C VAL A 230 -24.57 36.35 -36.87
N ALA A 231 -25.77 36.46 -36.30
CA ALA A 231 -26.00 36.16 -34.88
C ALA A 231 -25.73 34.67 -34.54
N LEU A 232 -26.07 33.77 -35.46
CA LEU A 232 -25.75 32.33 -35.32
C LEU A 232 -24.25 32.08 -35.37
N ALA A 233 -23.51 32.75 -36.26
CA ALA A 233 -22.05 32.64 -36.35
C ALA A 233 -21.34 33.19 -35.10
N GLU A 234 -21.82 34.34 -34.58
CA GLU A 234 -21.33 34.95 -33.33
C GLU A 234 -21.55 33.98 -32.15
N ARG A 235 -22.79 33.45 -32.01
CA ARG A 235 -23.11 32.45 -30.97
C ARG A 235 -22.17 31.23 -31.05
N GLN A 236 -21.97 30.70 -32.24
CA GLN A 236 -21.10 29.49 -32.44
C GLN A 236 -19.65 29.76 -32.01
N LEU A 237 -19.12 30.90 -32.40
CA LEU A 237 -17.78 31.32 -32.01
C LEU A 237 -17.66 31.49 -30.50
N THR A 238 -18.56 32.30 -29.91
CA THR A 238 -18.47 32.60 -28.46
C THR A 238 -18.73 31.38 -27.57
N SER A 239 -19.63 30.49 -27.95
CA SER A 239 -19.86 29.23 -27.21
C SER A 239 -18.63 28.33 -27.26
N THR A 240 -17.93 28.26 -28.40
CA THR A 240 -16.69 27.45 -28.51
C THR A 240 -15.55 28.07 -27.71
N GLN A 241 -15.44 29.42 -27.69
CA GLN A 241 -14.50 30.12 -26.83
C GLN A 241 -14.74 29.84 -25.35
N ALA A 242 -16.01 29.82 -24.91
CA ALA A 242 -16.36 29.49 -23.54
C ALA A 242 -15.95 28.06 -23.17
N LEU A 243 -16.17 27.08 -24.06
CA LEU A 243 -15.70 25.70 -23.86
C LEU A 243 -14.19 25.58 -23.78
N ALA A 244 -13.45 26.41 -24.54
CA ALA A 244 -11.98 26.44 -24.47
C ALA A 244 -11.47 26.98 -23.13
N VAL A 245 -12.12 28.00 -22.59
CA VAL A 245 -11.76 28.59 -21.28
C VAL A 245 -12.04 27.61 -20.14
N ASP A 246 -13.11 26.82 -20.23
CA ASP A 246 -13.42 25.80 -19.20
C ASP A 246 -12.32 24.74 -19.05
N LEU A 247 -11.63 24.41 -20.16
CA LEU A 247 -10.49 23.48 -20.10
C LEU A 247 -9.32 23.99 -19.26
N ASP A 248 -9.15 25.31 -19.13
CA ASP A 248 -8.06 25.89 -18.34
C ASP A 248 -8.23 25.53 -16.84
N ALA A 249 -9.47 25.53 -16.35
CA ALA A 249 -9.76 25.11 -14.97
C ALA A 249 -9.53 23.60 -14.76
N GLN A 250 -9.95 22.79 -15.72
CA GLN A 250 -9.74 21.31 -15.66
C GLN A 250 -8.24 20.97 -15.71
N ARG A 251 -7.50 21.67 -16.58
CA ARG A 251 -6.05 21.50 -16.71
C ARG A 251 -5.33 21.88 -15.42
N ALA A 252 -5.68 23.02 -14.82
CA ALA A 252 -5.13 23.46 -13.55
C ALA A 252 -5.39 22.44 -12.42
N ALA A 253 -6.58 21.86 -12.36
CA ALA A 253 -6.88 20.81 -11.38
C ALA A 253 -5.99 19.57 -11.53
N LEU A 254 -5.69 19.13 -12.75
CA LEU A 254 -4.78 18.01 -13.01
C LEU A 254 -3.31 18.37 -12.70
N GLU A 255 -2.87 19.61 -13.01
CA GLU A 255 -1.54 20.09 -12.60
C GLU A 255 -1.39 20.07 -11.08
N HIS A 256 -2.41 20.53 -10.36
CA HIS A 256 -2.41 20.48 -8.90
C HIS A 256 -2.38 19.04 -8.36
N ALA A 257 -3.10 18.12 -8.97
CA ALA A 257 -3.07 16.70 -8.60
C ALA A 257 -1.68 16.09 -8.84
N ILE A 258 -1.08 16.35 -10.00
CA ILE A 258 0.28 15.90 -10.32
C ILE A 258 1.30 16.49 -9.33
N ALA A 259 1.17 17.78 -8.98
CA ALA A 259 2.05 18.43 -8.01
C ALA A 259 2.06 17.71 -6.65
N ILE A 260 0.89 17.36 -6.14
CA ILE A 260 0.75 16.60 -4.88
C ILE A 260 1.39 15.22 -5.01
N LEU A 261 1.16 14.52 -6.12
CA LEU A 261 1.70 13.18 -6.35
C LEU A 261 3.23 13.18 -6.40
N ILE A 262 3.86 14.24 -6.92
CA ILE A 262 5.33 14.40 -6.94
C ILE A 262 5.88 15.08 -5.68
N GLY A 263 5.05 15.32 -4.67
CA GLY A 263 5.47 15.92 -3.39
C GLY A 263 5.81 17.39 -3.45
N GLN A 264 5.20 18.16 -4.37
CA GLN A 264 5.39 19.61 -4.51
C GLN A 264 4.13 20.40 -4.16
N SER A 265 4.34 21.68 -3.78
CA SER A 265 3.24 22.62 -3.67
C SER A 265 2.63 22.90 -5.04
N PRO A 266 1.29 22.86 -5.21
CA PRO A 266 0.63 23.21 -6.47
C PRO A 266 1.05 24.56 -7.04
N ALA A 267 1.29 25.56 -6.20
CA ALA A 267 1.73 26.90 -6.62
C ALA A 267 3.15 26.93 -7.25
N ALA A 268 3.96 25.91 -7.02
CA ALA A 268 5.34 25.83 -7.51
C ALA A 268 5.51 24.87 -8.71
N PHE A 269 4.39 24.34 -9.22
CA PHE A 269 4.41 23.35 -10.30
C PHE A 269 3.59 23.85 -11.49
N ALA A 270 4.18 23.76 -12.67
CA ALA A 270 3.49 23.94 -13.94
C ALA A 270 4.08 22.96 -14.96
N LEU A 271 3.23 22.39 -15.79
CA LEU A 271 3.63 21.50 -16.86
C LEU A 271 3.37 22.18 -18.21
N PRO A 272 4.38 22.42 -19.06
CA PRO A 272 4.17 23.02 -20.38
C PRO A 272 3.17 22.22 -21.22
N ALA A 273 2.26 22.92 -21.90
CA ALA A 273 1.36 22.30 -22.85
C ALA A 273 2.14 21.69 -24.01
N LEU A 274 1.71 20.55 -24.54
CA LEU A 274 2.32 19.96 -25.71
C LEU A 274 1.89 20.72 -26.97
N PRO A 275 2.84 21.18 -27.79
CA PRO A 275 2.52 21.94 -28.99
C PRO A 275 1.83 21.13 -30.08
N SER A 276 1.92 19.79 -30.04
CA SER A 276 1.28 18.91 -31.01
C SER A 276 0.69 17.67 -30.33
N PRO A 277 -0.62 17.45 -30.43
CA PRO A 277 -1.28 16.27 -29.86
C PRO A 277 -0.88 14.93 -30.52
N GLU A 278 -0.26 14.99 -31.69
CA GLU A 278 0.16 13.80 -32.45
C GLU A 278 1.19 12.93 -31.73
N ARG A 279 1.96 13.52 -30.80
CA ARG A 279 2.90 12.78 -29.96
C ARG A 279 2.24 11.88 -28.91
N VAL A 280 1.02 12.22 -28.47
CA VAL A 280 0.25 11.39 -27.55
C VAL A 280 -0.39 10.19 -28.32
N ALA A 281 -0.48 10.31 -29.66
CA ALA A 281 -1.10 9.31 -30.52
C ALA A 281 -0.12 8.22 -31.01
N ALA A 282 1.07 8.10 -30.46
CA ALA A 282 2.11 7.16 -30.91
C ALA A 282 1.79 5.66 -30.67
N GLY A 283 0.54 5.35 -30.37
CA GLY A 283 0.07 3.97 -30.11
C GLY A 283 0.28 3.54 -28.65
N LEU A 284 -0.61 2.69 -28.20
CA LEU A 284 -0.46 2.06 -26.87
C LEU A 284 0.55 0.92 -26.99
N PRO A 285 1.43 0.76 -25.99
CA PRO A 285 2.30 -0.41 -25.91
C PRO A 285 1.47 -1.67 -25.69
N ASP A 286 1.91 -2.80 -26.23
CA ASP A 286 1.28 -4.08 -25.95
C ASP A 286 1.52 -4.47 -24.49
N VAL A 287 0.46 -4.71 -23.72
CA VAL A 287 0.56 -5.24 -22.36
C VAL A 287 0.56 -6.75 -22.39
N PRO A 288 1.59 -7.43 -21.85
CA PRO A 288 1.55 -8.87 -21.71
C PRO A 288 0.51 -9.26 -20.66
N VAL A 289 -0.60 -9.85 -21.09
CA VAL A 289 -1.60 -10.38 -20.17
C VAL A 289 -1.05 -11.67 -19.55
N ALA A 290 -0.80 -11.62 -18.23
CA ALA A 290 -0.35 -12.77 -17.45
C ALA A 290 -1.52 -13.75 -17.19
N LEU A 291 -1.19 -15.01 -16.88
CA LEU A 291 -2.21 -15.98 -16.47
C LEU A 291 -2.83 -15.56 -15.13
N PRO A 292 -4.13 -15.89 -14.86
CA PRO A 292 -4.76 -15.55 -13.59
C PRO A 292 -4.00 -16.06 -12.35
N SER A 293 -3.32 -17.20 -12.46
CA SER A 293 -2.47 -17.74 -11.39
C SER A 293 -1.27 -16.87 -11.06
N GLU A 294 -0.67 -16.19 -12.05
CA GLU A 294 0.46 -15.29 -11.84
C GLU A 294 0.06 -14.00 -11.11
N LEU A 295 -1.22 -13.61 -11.19
CA LEU A 295 -1.76 -12.46 -10.47
C LEU A 295 -1.56 -12.61 -8.96
N LEU A 296 -1.72 -13.83 -8.44
CA LEU A 296 -1.56 -14.15 -7.01
C LEU A 296 -0.11 -13.95 -6.52
N GLU A 297 0.86 -13.98 -7.42
CA GLU A 297 2.27 -13.83 -7.11
C GLU A 297 2.75 -12.39 -7.34
N ARG A 298 2.11 -11.68 -8.28
CA ARG A 298 2.55 -10.35 -8.72
C ARG A 298 1.93 -9.20 -7.96
N ARG A 299 0.70 -9.34 -7.46
CA ARG A 299 -0.02 -8.23 -6.78
C ARG A 299 0.40 -8.10 -5.32
N PRO A 300 0.96 -6.95 -4.95
CA PRO A 300 1.41 -6.74 -3.57
C PRO A 300 0.26 -6.64 -2.56
N ASP A 301 -0.92 -6.17 -2.95
CA ASP A 301 -2.11 -6.12 -2.07
C ASP A 301 -2.61 -7.54 -1.73
N ILE A 302 -2.53 -8.48 -2.66
CA ILE A 302 -2.85 -9.89 -2.43
C ILE A 302 -1.81 -10.51 -1.48
N ALA A 303 -0.52 -10.25 -1.71
CA ALA A 303 0.55 -10.71 -0.84
C ALA A 303 0.38 -10.16 0.59
N ALA A 304 0.09 -8.86 0.75
CA ALA A 304 -0.18 -8.26 2.05
C ALA A 304 -1.35 -8.92 2.78
N ALA A 305 -2.44 -9.22 2.08
CA ALA A 305 -3.61 -9.88 2.65
C ALA A 305 -3.30 -11.32 3.11
N GLU A 306 -2.50 -12.06 2.34
CA GLU A 306 -2.03 -13.40 2.70
C GLU A 306 -1.14 -13.36 3.95
N ARG A 307 -0.19 -12.40 4.04
CA ARG A 307 0.67 -12.22 5.22
C ARG A 307 -0.14 -11.87 6.48
N ARG A 308 -1.21 -11.10 6.34
CA ARG A 308 -2.12 -10.82 7.47
C ARG A 308 -2.84 -12.08 7.96
N ALA A 309 -3.22 -12.98 7.05
CA ALA A 309 -3.79 -14.27 7.45
C ALA A 309 -2.75 -15.14 8.18
N ALA A 310 -1.50 -15.13 7.74
CA ALA A 310 -0.42 -15.82 8.44
C ALA A 310 -0.18 -15.25 9.85
N ALA A 311 -0.24 -13.92 10.00
CA ALA A 311 -0.12 -13.26 11.29
C ALA A 311 -1.24 -13.67 12.24
N ALA A 312 -2.50 -13.63 11.78
CA ALA A 312 -3.65 -14.03 12.58
C ALA A 312 -3.60 -15.52 12.98
N ASN A 313 -3.08 -16.40 12.11
CA ASN A 313 -2.84 -17.79 12.46
C ASN A 313 -1.80 -17.92 13.59
N ALA A 314 -0.74 -17.13 13.59
CA ALA A 314 0.26 -17.12 14.66
C ALA A 314 -0.34 -16.62 16.00
N GLU A 315 -1.27 -15.65 15.96
CA GLU A 315 -2.00 -15.17 17.17
C GLU A 315 -2.85 -16.27 17.83
N ILE A 316 -3.36 -17.25 17.07
CA ILE A 316 -4.00 -18.44 17.65
C ILE A 316 -3.00 -19.19 18.55
N GLY A 317 -1.72 -19.24 18.15
CA GLY A 317 -0.65 -19.83 18.95
C GLY A 317 -0.45 -19.09 20.28
N VAL A 318 -0.48 -17.75 20.26
CA VAL A 318 -0.40 -16.92 21.47
C VAL A 318 -1.59 -17.22 22.40
N ALA A 319 -2.81 -17.24 21.87
CA ALA A 319 -4.02 -17.52 22.66
C ALA A 319 -4.00 -18.93 23.28
N ARG A 320 -3.55 -19.95 22.52
CA ARG A 320 -3.43 -21.32 23.00
C ARG A 320 -2.33 -21.51 24.05
N ALA A 321 -1.24 -20.75 23.97
CA ALA A 321 -0.17 -20.80 24.96
C ALA A 321 -0.67 -20.44 26.38
N ALA A 322 -1.73 -19.64 26.51
CA ALA A 322 -2.35 -19.27 27.78
C ALA A 322 -3.00 -20.43 28.55
N TYR A 323 -3.19 -21.60 27.91
CA TYR A 323 -3.67 -22.82 28.57
C TYR A 323 -2.56 -23.54 29.36
N PHE A 324 -1.30 -23.19 29.14
CA PHE A 324 -0.15 -23.85 29.74
C PHE A 324 0.41 -23.03 30.91
N PRO A 325 1.17 -23.67 31.83
CA PRO A 325 1.81 -22.97 32.94
C PRO A 325 2.81 -21.95 32.48
N SER A 326 2.86 -20.77 33.13
CA SER A 326 3.94 -19.78 32.96
C SER A 326 5.03 -19.99 34.04
N LEU A 327 6.28 -19.93 33.62
CA LEU A 327 7.45 -19.95 34.51
C LEU A 327 8.02 -18.53 34.58
N SER A 328 8.04 -17.97 35.79
CA SER A 328 8.69 -16.68 36.04
C SER A 328 9.92 -16.87 36.90
N LEU A 329 11.04 -16.32 36.46
CA LEU A 329 12.31 -16.26 37.18
C LEU A 329 12.59 -14.84 37.63
N THR A 330 12.88 -14.67 38.93
CA THR A 330 13.14 -13.36 39.51
C THR A 330 14.45 -13.37 40.26
N ALA A 331 15.19 -12.27 40.18
CA ALA A 331 16.36 -12.03 41.00
C ALA A 331 16.31 -10.58 41.51
N SER A 332 16.66 -10.38 42.76
CA SER A 332 16.82 -9.01 43.30
C SER A 332 18.05 -8.89 44.17
N GLY A 333 18.65 -7.69 44.14
CA GLY A 333 19.74 -7.33 45.07
C GLY A 333 19.56 -5.88 45.45
N ALA A 334 19.50 -5.60 46.74
CA ALA A 334 19.26 -4.26 47.24
C ALA A 334 20.14 -3.92 48.46
N GLY A 335 20.46 -2.65 48.62
CA GLY A 335 20.96 -2.06 49.87
C GLY A 335 19.82 -1.35 50.59
N ALA A 336 19.64 -1.60 51.87
CA ALA A 336 18.62 -0.92 52.67
C ALA A 336 19.20 -0.32 53.94
N ALA A 337 18.70 0.84 54.41
CA ALA A 337 19.13 1.52 55.64
C ALA A 337 18.00 2.39 56.21
N ALA A 338 18.13 2.75 57.47
CA ALA A 338 17.19 3.63 58.14
C ALA A 338 17.48 5.15 57.87
N ALA A 339 18.68 5.48 57.41
CA ALA A 339 19.09 6.85 57.09
C ALA A 339 19.93 6.88 55.81
N LEU A 340 19.96 8.03 55.13
CA LEU A 340 20.64 8.18 53.84
C LEU A 340 22.16 7.97 53.94
N HIS A 341 22.81 8.49 55.00
CA HIS A 341 24.23 8.28 55.17
C HIS A 341 24.59 6.80 55.38
N THR A 342 23.78 6.07 56.15
CA THR A 342 23.95 4.62 56.35
C THR A 342 23.70 3.82 55.09
N LEU A 343 22.82 4.28 54.21
CA LEU A 343 22.60 3.64 52.93
C LEU A 343 23.82 3.71 52.00
N ILE A 344 24.62 4.80 52.11
CA ILE A 344 25.83 5.01 51.31
C ILE A 344 27.04 4.30 51.94
N GLU A 345 27.22 4.39 53.27
CA GLU A 345 28.41 3.91 53.98
C GLU A 345 28.33 2.40 54.31
N ALA A 346 27.20 1.94 54.82
CA ALA A 346 27.04 0.58 55.32
C ALA A 346 25.60 0.04 55.15
N PRO A 347 25.08 -0.12 53.92
CA PRO A 347 23.74 -0.64 53.72
C PRO A 347 23.63 -2.11 54.10
N VAL A 348 22.48 -2.48 54.65
CA VAL A 348 22.12 -3.92 54.79
C VAL A 348 21.91 -4.49 53.39
N ARG A 349 22.69 -5.50 53.01
CA ARG A 349 22.60 -6.16 51.72
C ARG A 349 21.47 -7.21 51.75
N LEU A 350 20.51 -7.04 50.89
CA LEU A 350 19.38 -7.96 50.69
C LEU A 350 19.52 -8.58 49.31
N TRP A 351 19.25 -9.85 49.18
CA TRP A 351 19.16 -10.50 47.88
C TRP A 351 18.11 -11.61 47.89
N SER A 352 17.50 -11.83 46.78
CA SER A 352 16.59 -12.97 46.59
C SER A 352 16.75 -13.54 45.18
N LEU A 353 16.55 -14.85 45.07
CA LEU A 353 16.38 -15.60 43.82
C LEU A 353 15.08 -16.38 43.94
N GLY A 354 14.22 -16.28 42.96
CA GLY A 354 12.93 -16.95 42.96
C GLY A 354 12.61 -17.57 41.60
N ALA A 355 11.95 -18.70 41.61
CA ALA A 355 11.30 -19.32 40.46
C ALA A 355 9.86 -19.61 40.86
N SER A 356 8.90 -19.20 40.06
CA SER A 356 7.50 -19.49 40.29
C SER A 356 6.88 -20.07 39.01
N LEU A 357 6.15 -21.17 39.16
CA LEU A 357 5.35 -21.79 38.13
C LEU A 357 3.88 -21.53 38.47
N ALA A 358 3.16 -20.88 37.58
CA ALA A 358 1.75 -20.55 37.79
C ALA A 358 0.90 -21.11 36.63
N GLN A 359 -0.22 -21.72 37.00
CA GLN A 359 -1.21 -22.15 36.01
C GLN A 359 -2.61 -21.80 36.50
N THR A 360 -3.40 -21.18 35.68
CA THR A 360 -4.79 -20.89 35.96
C THR A 360 -5.62 -22.17 35.76
N VAL A 361 -6.25 -22.66 36.79
CA VAL A 361 -7.09 -23.88 36.77
C VAL A 361 -8.51 -23.56 36.33
N PHE A 362 -9.06 -22.46 36.83
CA PHE A 362 -10.42 -22.01 36.53
C PHE A 362 -10.46 -20.51 36.33
N ASP A 363 -11.05 -20.05 35.23
CA ASP A 363 -11.17 -18.64 34.83
C ASP A 363 -12.56 -18.25 34.31
N GLY A 364 -13.55 -19.08 34.53
CA GLY A 364 -14.92 -18.80 34.06
C GLY A 364 -15.08 -18.81 32.53
N GLY A 365 -14.17 -19.48 31.78
CA GLY A 365 -14.25 -19.59 30.33
C GLY A 365 -13.50 -18.49 29.58
N LEU A 366 -12.70 -17.65 30.27
CA LEU A 366 -11.98 -16.53 29.65
C LEU A 366 -11.00 -16.99 28.56
N ARG A 367 -10.24 -18.07 28.80
CA ARG A 367 -9.27 -18.59 27.80
C ARG A 367 -9.96 -19.20 26.60
N ASP A 368 -11.10 -19.89 26.82
CA ASP A 368 -11.90 -20.45 25.71
C ASP A 368 -12.46 -19.34 24.83
N ALA A 369 -12.99 -18.26 25.43
CA ALA A 369 -13.46 -17.09 24.69
C ALA A 369 -12.35 -16.42 23.89
N ARG A 370 -11.15 -16.22 24.47
CA ARG A 370 -9.99 -15.64 23.77
C ARG A 370 -9.50 -16.53 22.64
N SER A 371 -9.48 -17.85 22.84
CA SER A 371 -9.10 -18.79 21.77
C SER A 371 -10.11 -18.78 20.62
N ALA A 372 -11.41 -18.73 20.93
CA ALA A 372 -12.46 -18.61 19.93
C ALA A 372 -12.39 -17.26 19.18
N GLU A 373 -12.11 -16.16 19.89
CA GLU A 373 -11.87 -14.84 19.28
C GLU A 373 -10.70 -14.87 18.28
N ALA A 374 -9.57 -15.46 18.66
CA ALA A 374 -8.40 -15.57 17.78
C ALA A 374 -8.68 -16.42 16.52
N VAL A 375 -9.44 -17.52 16.65
CA VAL A 375 -9.87 -18.32 15.50
C VAL A 375 -10.80 -17.52 14.58
N ALA A 376 -11.79 -16.83 15.15
CA ALA A 376 -12.70 -15.99 14.37
C ALA A 376 -11.97 -14.83 13.67
N ALA A 377 -10.98 -14.23 14.32
CA ALA A 377 -10.11 -13.20 13.71
C ALA A 377 -9.32 -13.77 12.52
N TYR A 378 -8.80 -14.98 12.63
CA TYR A 378 -8.17 -15.67 11.49
C TYR A 378 -9.17 -15.87 10.33
N ASP A 379 -10.39 -16.35 10.61
CA ASP A 379 -11.43 -16.55 9.58
C ASP A 379 -11.77 -15.24 8.85
N VAL A 380 -11.82 -14.11 9.58
CA VAL A 380 -11.99 -12.76 8.97
C VAL A 380 -10.86 -12.46 7.99
N THR A 381 -9.61 -12.74 8.36
CA THR A 381 -8.46 -12.46 7.47
C THR A 381 -8.44 -13.38 6.24
N VAL A 382 -8.83 -14.63 6.37
CA VAL A 382 -9.00 -15.58 5.26
C VAL A 382 -10.07 -15.09 4.27
N ALA A 383 -11.23 -14.65 4.79
CA ALA A 383 -12.29 -14.10 3.96
C ALA A 383 -11.83 -12.81 3.24
N SER A 384 -11.11 -11.93 3.94
CA SER A 384 -10.52 -10.71 3.36
C SER A 384 -9.50 -11.03 2.27
N TYR A 385 -8.62 -12.01 2.46
CA TYR A 385 -7.68 -12.48 1.45
C TYR A 385 -8.41 -12.95 0.18
N ARG A 386 -9.44 -13.81 0.34
CA ARG A 386 -10.25 -14.29 -0.79
C ARG A 386 -10.94 -13.16 -1.53
N GLN A 387 -11.50 -12.20 -0.78
CA GLN A 387 -12.15 -11.02 -1.37
C GLN A 387 -11.15 -10.15 -2.16
N THR A 388 -9.93 -9.95 -1.66
CA THR A 388 -8.88 -9.20 -2.36
C THR A 388 -8.51 -9.88 -3.68
N VAL A 389 -8.40 -11.22 -3.69
CA VAL A 389 -8.14 -11.99 -4.93
C VAL A 389 -9.28 -11.82 -5.94
N LEU A 390 -10.54 -11.98 -5.50
CA LEU A 390 -11.70 -11.81 -6.39
C LEU A 390 -11.78 -10.39 -6.97
N THR A 391 -11.49 -9.38 -6.15
CA THR A 391 -11.41 -7.98 -6.60
C THR A 391 -10.28 -7.79 -7.62
N GLY A 392 -9.14 -8.46 -7.43
CA GLY A 392 -8.05 -8.47 -8.39
C GLY A 392 -8.48 -9.03 -9.76
N PHE A 393 -9.14 -10.16 -9.78
CA PHE A 393 -9.67 -10.74 -11.03
C PHE A 393 -10.70 -9.82 -11.70
N GLN A 394 -11.63 -9.27 -10.92
CA GLN A 394 -12.61 -8.32 -11.43
C GLN A 394 -11.94 -7.12 -12.10
N GLN A 395 -10.94 -6.51 -11.45
CA GLN A 395 -10.24 -5.35 -12.00
C GLN A 395 -9.58 -5.65 -13.36
N VAL A 396 -8.97 -6.81 -13.52
CA VAL A 396 -8.36 -7.22 -14.79
C VAL A 396 -9.43 -7.41 -15.86
N GLU A 397 -10.50 -8.19 -15.59
CA GLU A 397 -11.58 -8.44 -16.51
C GLU A 397 -12.26 -7.13 -16.97
N ASP A 398 -12.54 -6.22 -16.03
CA ASP A 398 -13.17 -4.93 -16.35
C ASP A 398 -12.31 -4.09 -17.30
N GLN A 399 -10.98 -4.09 -17.12
CA GLN A 399 -10.09 -3.33 -18.01
C GLN A 399 -9.91 -4.01 -19.37
N LEU A 400 -9.84 -5.34 -19.43
CA LEU A 400 -9.79 -6.09 -20.68
C LEU A 400 -11.07 -5.86 -21.52
N ALA A 401 -12.24 -5.96 -20.88
CA ALA A 401 -13.51 -5.67 -21.52
C ALA A 401 -13.59 -4.22 -22.03
N THR A 402 -13.15 -3.26 -21.20
CA THR A 402 -13.13 -1.83 -21.54
C THR A 402 -12.25 -1.57 -22.77
N LEU A 403 -11.03 -2.09 -22.79
CA LEU A 403 -10.10 -1.88 -23.90
C LEU A 403 -10.61 -2.51 -25.18
N ARG A 404 -11.16 -3.73 -25.13
CA ARG A 404 -11.76 -4.41 -26.29
C ARG A 404 -12.91 -3.59 -26.90
N VAL A 405 -13.79 -3.04 -26.06
CA VAL A 405 -14.92 -2.22 -26.54
C VAL A 405 -14.42 -0.90 -27.12
N LEU A 406 -13.44 -0.25 -26.44
CA LEU A 406 -12.89 1.02 -26.90
C LEU A 406 -12.17 0.91 -28.25
N ASP A 407 -11.50 -0.20 -28.56
CA ASP A 407 -10.86 -0.41 -29.86
C ASP A 407 -11.91 -0.42 -31.01
N GLY A 408 -13.03 -1.12 -30.81
CA GLY A 408 -14.14 -1.11 -31.78
C GLY A 408 -14.84 0.26 -31.89
N GLU A 409 -15.07 0.92 -30.75
CA GLU A 409 -15.72 2.24 -30.69
C GLU A 409 -14.84 3.32 -31.36
N LEU A 410 -13.54 3.30 -31.14
CA LEU A 410 -12.60 4.24 -31.77
C LEU A 410 -12.56 4.09 -33.29
N ALA A 411 -12.55 2.86 -33.82
CA ALA A 411 -12.57 2.64 -35.27
C ALA A 411 -13.83 3.25 -35.92
N LEU A 412 -15.00 3.07 -35.29
CA LEU A 412 -16.26 3.65 -35.74
C LEU A 412 -16.29 5.17 -35.60
N GLN A 413 -15.78 5.68 -34.47
CA GLN A 413 -15.72 7.13 -34.20
C GLN A 413 -14.77 7.84 -35.17
N ASP A 414 -13.63 7.27 -35.51
CA ASP A 414 -12.72 7.82 -36.51
C ASP A 414 -13.34 7.87 -37.90
N ALA A 415 -14.17 6.89 -38.27
CA ALA A 415 -14.96 6.91 -39.52
C ALA A 415 -16.02 8.05 -39.46
N ALA A 416 -16.69 8.22 -38.32
CA ALA A 416 -17.66 9.30 -38.11
C ALA A 416 -17.00 10.68 -38.20
N VAL A 417 -15.80 10.85 -37.60
CA VAL A 417 -15.02 12.11 -37.72
C VAL A 417 -14.72 12.42 -39.18
N ARG A 418 -14.17 11.45 -39.93
CA ARG A 418 -13.87 11.68 -41.36
C ARG A 418 -15.08 12.11 -42.17
N SER A 419 -16.22 11.46 -41.94
CA SER A 419 -17.49 11.76 -42.64
C SER A 419 -18.02 13.14 -42.23
N ALA A 420 -17.98 13.49 -40.94
CA ALA A 420 -18.43 14.79 -40.45
C ALA A 420 -17.57 15.95 -40.98
N GLN A 421 -16.25 15.78 -40.98
CA GLN A 421 -15.31 16.76 -41.58
C GLN A 421 -15.52 16.94 -43.09
N LEU A 422 -15.82 15.87 -43.80
CA LEU A 422 -16.19 15.99 -45.22
C LEU A 422 -17.49 16.76 -45.40
N ALA A 423 -18.53 16.44 -44.63
CA ALA A 423 -19.82 17.13 -44.66
C ALA A 423 -19.66 18.63 -44.32
N GLU A 424 -18.82 18.97 -43.34
CA GLU A 424 -18.52 20.37 -42.97
C GLU A 424 -17.87 21.10 -44.15
N ARG A 425 -16.84 20.55 -44.77
CA ARG A 425 -16.19 21.15 -45.93
C ARG A 425 -17.19 21.38 -47.07
N LEU A 426 -17.96 20.38 -47.43
CA LEU A 426 -18.96 20.48 -48.49
C LEU A 426 -20.06 21.53 -48.20
N ALA A 427 -20.55 21.58 -46.93
CA ALA A 427 -21.53 22.57 -46.52
C ALA A 427 -20.98 24.00 -46.61
N LEU A 428 -19.71 24.20 -46.22
CA LEU A 428 -19.05 25.49 -46.34
C LEU A 428 -18.85 25.93 -47.78
N ASP A 429 -18.47 25.00 -48.67
CA ASP A 429 -18.30 25.29 -50.11
C ASP A 429 -19.64 25.60 -50.80
N GLN A 430 -20.71 24.86 -50.48
CA GLN A 430 -22.08 25.14 -50.94
C GLN A 430 -22.55 26.51 -50.45
N TYR A 431 -22.29 26.88 -49.20
CA TYR A 431 -22.61 28.21 -48.68
C TYR A 431 -21.84 29.31 -49.40
N ARG A 432 -20.55 29.11 -49.65
CA ARG A 432 -19.73 30.03 -50.45
C ARG A 432 -20.27 30.22 -51.87
N ALA A 433 -20.73 29.14 -52.49
CA ALA A 433 -21.37 29.15 -53.81
C ALA A 433 -22.81 29.75 -53.79
N GLY A 434 -23.39 30.00 -52.63
CA GLY A 434 -24.74 30.50 -52.48
C GLY A 434 -25.84 29.45 -52.64
N THR A 435 -25.50 28.16 -52.65
CA THR A 435 -26.45 27.05 -52.86
C THR A 435 -26.95 26.40 -51.58
N ALA A 436 -26.38 26.76 -50.40
CA ALA A 436 -26.82 26.32 -49.08
C ALA A 436 -27.01 27.51 -48.10
N THR A 437 -27.87 27.31 -47.10
CA THR A 437 -28.04 28.27 -46.01
C THR A 437 -26.90 28.19 -44.97
N TYR A 438 -26.70 29.25 -44.19
CA TYR A 438 -25.73 29.25 -43.11
C TYR A 438 -26.10 28.24 -41.99
N LEU A 439 -27.38 27.94 -41.80
CA LEU A 439 -27.84 26.92 -40.88
C LEU A 439 -27.25 25.53 -41.21
N THR A 440 -27.12 25.17 -42.51
CA THR A 440 -26.51 23.92 -42.98
C THR A 440 -25.04 23.87 -42.54
N VAL A 441 -24.30 24.99 -42.67
CA VAL A 441 -22.88 25.11 -42.22
C VAL A 441 -22.77 24.90 -40.72
N ILE A 442 -23.56 25.60 -39.91
CA ILE A 442 -23.53 25.48 -38.46
C ILE A 442 -23.84 24.06 -38.00
N THR A 443 -24.81 23.41 -38.58
CA THR A 443 -25.16 22.03 -38.24
C THR A 443 -24.01 21.08 -38.52
N ALA A 444 -23.39 21.19 -39.70
CA ALA A 444 -22.22 20.40 -40.04
C ALA A 444 -21.01 20.67 -39.14
N GLN A 445 -20.74 21.92 -38.86
CA GLN A 445 -19.65 22.36 -37.97
C GLN A 445 -19.83 21.85 -36.51
N THR A 446 -21.05 21.97 -35.97
CA THR A 446 -21.35 21.47 -34.64
C THR A 446 -21.16 19.96 -34.56
N GLN A 447 -21.62 19.22 -35.58
CA GLN A 447 -21.47 17.76 -35.64
C GLN A 447 -20.00 17.36 -35.81
N SER A 448 -19.22 18.05 -36.64
CA SER A 448 -17.78 17.81 -36.81
C SER A 448 -17.03 17.99 -35.48
N LEU A 449 -17.20 19.12 -34.81
CA LEU A 449 -16.59 19.38 -33.52
C LEU A 449 -17.02 18.35 -32.45
N ALA A 450 -18.29 17.98 -32.41
CA ALA A 450 -18.78 16.97 -31.47
C ALA A 450 -18.10 15.62 -31.68
N ASN A 451 -17.98 15.15 -32.93
CA ASN A 451 -17.32 13.89 -33.26
C ASN A 451 -15.82 13.94 -32.94
N GLU A 452 -15.11 15.01 -33.28
CA GLU A 452 -13.69 15.16 -32.96
C GLU A 452 -13.43 15.18 -31.46
N ARG A 453 -14.27 15.89 -30.68
CA ARG A 453 -14.20 15.89 -29.22
C ARG A 453 -14.41 14.48 -28.64
N THR A 454 -15.42 13.76 -29.14
CA THR A 454 -15.68 12.38 -28.68
C THR A 454 -14.48 11.47 -28.98
N ALA A 455 -13.87 11.59 -30.17
CA ALA A 455 -12.67 10.82 -30.51
C ALA A 455 -11.51 11.09 -29.54
N VAL A 456 -11.27 12.36 -29.15
CA VAL A 456 -10.27 12.73 -28.17
C VAL A 456 -10.58 12.12 -26.79
N GLN A 457 -11.84 12.17 -26.35
CA GLN A 457 -12.28 11.60 -25.08
C GLN A 457 -12.14 10.08 -25.03
N LEU A 458 -12.48 9.38 -26.14
CA LEU A 458 -12.32 7.92 -26.22
C LEU A 458 -10.85 7.50 -26.12
N ARG A 459 -9.93 8.21 -26.78
CA ARG A 459 -8.50 7.97 -26.65
C ARG A 459 -8.00 8.20 -25.23
N SER A 460 -8.47 9.26 -24.57
CA SER A 460 -8.15 9.51 -23.15
C SER A 460 -8.61 8.34 -22.27
N ARG A 461 -9.81 7.83 -22.47
CA ARG A 461 -10.33 6.66 -21.76
C ARG A 461 -9.52 5.39 -22.05
N GLN A 462 -9.08 5.20 -23.29
CA GLN A 462 -8.26 4.06 -23.67
C GLN A 462 -6.91 4.06 -22.95
N TYR A 463 -6.22 5.21 -22.88
CA TYR A 463 -4.97 5.36 -22.10
C TYR A 463 -5.20 5.13 -20.60
N GLY A 464 -6.28 5.66 -20.04
CA GLY A 464 -6.66 5.44 -18.65
C GLY A 464 -6.91 3.96 -18.33
N ALA A 465 -7.66 3.27 -19.18
CA ALA A 465 -7.93 1.82 -19.03
C ALA A 465 -6.65 0.99 -19.17
N HIS A 466 -5.76 1.38 -20.07
CA HIS A 466 -4.46 0.72 -20.26
C HIS A 466 -3.57 0.83 -19.02
N VAL A 467 -3.44 2.03 -18.44
CA VAL A 467 -2.71 2.23 -17.17
C VAL A 467 -3.36 1.43 -16.03
N ALA A 468 -4.70 1.42 -15.97
CA ALA A 468 -5.43 0.67 -14.96
C ALA A 468 -5.24 -0.84 -15.11
N LEU A 469 -5.16 -1.36 -16.34
CA LEU A 469 -4.82 -2.77 -16.60
C LEU A 469 -3.43 -3.13 -16.09
N ILE A 470 -2.42 -2.30 -16.39
CA ILE A 470 -1.06 -2.52 -15.89
C ILE A 470 -1.05 -2.56 -14.36
N ALA A 471 -1.73 -1.62 -13.71
CA ALA A 471 -1.84 -1.59 -12.25
C ALA A 471 -2.58 -2.82 -11.70
N ALA A 472 -3.67 -3.25 -12.36
CA ALA A 472 -4.43 -4.44 -12.00
C ALA A 472 -3.63 -5.74 -12.14
N LEU A 473 -2.68 -5.79 -13.07
CA LEU A 473 -1.74 -6.91 -13.25
C LEU A 473 -0.55 -6.87 -12.26
N GLY A 474 -0.47 -5.88 -11.38
CA GLY A 474 0.59 -5.74 -10.39
C GLY A 474 1.75 -4.84 -10.83
N GLY A 475 1.60 -4.11 -11.94
CA GLY A 475 2.68 -3.29 -12.51
C GLY A 475 3.73 -4.14 -13.24
N GLY A 476 4.76 -3.52 -13.77
CA GLY A 476 5.96 -4.22 -14.20
C GLY A 476 6.85 -4.44 -12.97
N TRP A 477 6.78 -5.58 -12.35
CA TRP A 477 7.53 -5.88 -11.14
C TRP A 477 8.93 -6.38 -11.50
N PRO A 478 10.02 -5.73 -11.06
CA PRO A 478 11.28 -6.43 -10.93
C PRO A 478 11.08 -7.47 -9.83
N ASP A 479 11.53 -8.69 -10.06
CA ASP A 479 11.41 -9.84 -9.17
C ASP A 479 11.27 -9.43 -7.71
N ALA A 480 10.27 -10.03 -7.04
CA ALA A 480 10.05 -9.86 -5.61
C ALA A 480 11.39 -9.56 -4.95
N ILE A 481 11.40 -8.55 -4.08
CA ILE A 481 12.50 -8.43 -3.13
C ILE A 481 12.62 -9.83 -2.54
N THR A 482 13.39 -10.68 -3.21
CA THR A 482 13.94 -11.86 -2.59
C THR A 482 14.47 -11.31 -1.32
N THR A 483 13.93 -11.75 -0.24
CA THR A 483 14.36 -11.48 1.12
C THR A 483 15.87 -11.72 1.15
N SER A 484 16.61 -10.81 0.52
CA SER A 484 18.03 -10.66 0.72
C SER A 484 18.11 -10.34 2.19
N ALA A 485 18.61 -11.31 2.92
CA ALA A 485 18.93 -11.28 4.33
C ALA A 485 19.08 -9.85 4.81
N ALA A 486 18.35 -9.52 5.88
CA ALA A 486 18.55 -8.30 6.63
C ALA A 486 20.06 -7.99 6.65
N PRO A 487 20.50 -6.77 6.29
CA PRO A 487 21.92 -6.48 6.35
C PRO A 487 22.39 -6.88 7.75
N ALA A 488 23.35 -7.79 7.80
CA ALA A 488 23.99 -8.17 9.04
C ALA A 488 24.46 -6.87 9.66
N LEU A 489 23.79 -6.44 10.73
CA LEU A 489 24.26 -5.36 11.57
C LEU A 489 25.69 -5.73 11.99
N ALA A 490 26.65 -5.01 11.44
CA ALA A 490 28.03 -5.10 11.83
C ALA A 490 28.08 -5.01 13.37
N ALA A 491 28.58 -6.05 13.99
CA ALA A 491 28.86 -6.03 15.42
C ALA A 491 29.78 -4.85 15.73
N PRO A 492 29.51 -4.07 16.77
CA PRO A 492 30.49 -3.09 17.21
C PRO A 492 31.76 -3.85 17.63
N SER A 493 32.89 -3.48 17.04
CA SER A 493 34.21 -3.91 17.42
C SER A 493 34.48 -3.58 18.88
N PRO A 494 35.29 -4.37 19.59
CA PRO A 494 35.50 -4.31 21.03
C PRO A 494 36.09 -3.00 21.54
#